data_d0df02e6293e2156e6a75bad37076f0e
#
_entry.id   d0df02e6293e2156e6a75bad37076f0e
#
_cell.length_a   1.000
_cell.length_b   1.000
_cell.length_c   1.000
_cell.angle_alpha   90.00
_cell.angle_beta   90.00
_cell.angle_gamma   90.00
#
_symmetry.space_group_name_H-M   'P 1'
#
loop_
_entity.id
_entity.type
_entity.pdbx_description
1 polymer ?
#
loop_
_entity_poly.entity_id
_entity_poly.type
_entity_poly.pdbx_seq_one_letter_code
_entity_poly.pdbx_strand_id
1 'polypeptide(L)'
;MNIVLGVTGGIAAYKSCEFCSLAIKSGHSVQVIQTTNAKRFIGSITFEGLTGNPVLHDTFEAAMDHISWAKWADILVVAPLSANTLAKIAHGICDDLLSTTICATPKETPIVLCPAMNTHMWEHPLTQRNLNILKDTKRFEWVLPVEKRLACGDVGVGGLADPSDILQFCESL
;
A
#
# COMPACT_ATOMS: atom_id res chain seq x y z
N MET A 1 1.03 -16.76 -4.32
CA MET A 1 -0.07 -15.76 -4.30
C MET A 1 0.17 -14.71 -5.36
N ASN A 2 -0.91 -14.16 -5.89
CA ASN A 2 -0.94 -12.97 -6.73
C ASN A 2 -1.14 -11.75 -5.83
N ILE A 3 -0.13 -10.92 -5.70
CA ILE A 3 -0.14 -9.74 -4.82
C ILE A 3 -0.31 -8.47 -5.65
N VAL A 4 -1.34 -7.69 -5.40
CA VAL A 4 -1.39 -6.30 -5.89
C VAL A 4 -0.80 -5.40 -4.82
N LEU A 5 0.32 -4.72 -5.14
CA LEU A 5 1.01 -3.82 -4.23
C LEU A 5 0.72 -2.36 -4.59
N GLY A 6 -0.02 -1.68 -3.75
CA GLY A 6 -0.23 -0.23 -3.81
C GLY A 6 0.92 0.52 -3.14
N VAL A 7 1.62 1.37 -3.90
CA VAL A 7 2.70 2.20 -3.36
C VAL A 7 2.27 3.66 -3.36
N THR A 8 2.25 4.28 -2.18
CA THR A 8 1.83 5.68 -2.03
C THR A 8 3.00 6.62 -1.73
N GLY A 9 2.77 7.93 -1.88
CA GLY A 9 3.82 8.95 -1.77
C GLY A 9 4.32 9.15 -0.34
N GLY A 10 5.53 8.72 -0.07
CA GLY A 10 6.23 8.91 1.19
C GLY A 10 7.66 8.35 1.11
N ILE A 11 8.54 8.82 1.99
CA ILE A 11 9.93 8.37 1.99
C ILE A 11 10.04 6.83 2.14
N ALA A 12 9.14 6.20 2.88
CA ALA A 12 9.12 4.76 3.09
C ALA A 12 8.81 3.93 1.81
N ALA A 13 8.49 4.60 0.67
CA ALA A 13 8.25 3.91 -0.61
C ALA A 13 9.46 3.08 -1.08
N TYR A 14 10.71 3.42 -0.67
CA TYR A 14 11.88 2.60 -1.00
C TYR A 14 11.80 1.19 -0.40
N LYS A 15 11.13 1.01 0.74
CA LYS A 15 10.93 -0.30 1.37
C LYS A 15 9.98 -1.20 0.58
N SER A 16 9.13 -0.62 -0.25
CA SER A 16 8.27 -1.39 -1.15
C SER A 16 9.09 -2.17 -2.20
N CYS A 17 10.29 -1.66 -2.56
CA CYS A 17 11.22 -2.40 -3.43
C CYS A 17 11.75 -3.66 -2.73
N GLU A 18 12.06 -3.55 -1.45
CA GLU A 18 12.47 -4.70 -0.63
C GLU A 18 11.33 -5.72 -0.50
N PHE A 19 10.11 -5.25 -0.23
CA PHE A 19 8.92 -6.11 -0.21
C PHE A 19 8.75 -6.87 -1.53
N CYS A 20 8.83 -6.19 -2.69
CA CYS A 20 8.77 -6.83 -4.00
C CYS A 20 9.84 -7.92 -4.14
N SER A 21 11.10 -7.60 -3.78
CA SER A 21 12.21 -8.56 -3.87
C SER A 21 11.98 -9.79 -3.00
N LEU A 22 11.47 -9.61 -1.78
CA LEU A 22 11.15 -10.72 -0.86
C LEU A 22 10.00 -11.56 -1.41
N ALA A 23 8.90 -10.93 -1.84
CA ALA A 23 7.73 -11.61 -2.37
C ALA A 23 8.07 -12.45 -3.62
N ILE A 24 8.83 -11.90 -4.56
CA ILE A 24 9.28 -12.64 -5.75
C ILE A 24 10.17 -13.83 -5.37
N LYS A 25 11.12 -13.66 -4.43
CA LYS A 25 11.97 -14.75 -3.93
C LYS A 25 11.18 -15.85 -3.24
N SER A 26 10.06 -15.50 -2.60
CA SER A 26 9.12 -16.47 -1.99
C SER A 26 8.19 -17.11 -3.02
N GLY A 27 8.34 -16.85 -4.33
CA GLY A 27 7.56 -17.46 -5.40
C GLY A 27 6.19 -16.83 -5.63
N HIS A 28 5.97 -15.59 -5.15
CA HIS A 28 4.75 -14.84 -5.40
C HIS A 28 4.85 -14.02 -6.70
N SER A 29 3.71 -13.72 -7.31
CA SER A 29 3.59 -12.77 -8.41
C SER A 29 3.18 -11.42 -7.86
N VAL A 30 3.87 -10.34 -8.26
CA VAL A 30 3.58 -8.99 -7.77
C VAL A 30 3.23 -8.06 -8.93
N GLN A 31 2.06 -7.40 -8.82
CA GLN A 31 1.66 -6.30 -9.68
C GLN A 31 1.66 -5.00 -8.88
N VAL A 32 2.44 -4.02 -9.33
CA VAL A 32 2.58 -2.75 -8.62
C VAL A 32 1.65 -1.69 -9.20
N ILE A 33 0.94 -0.99 -8.32
CA ILE A 33 0.18 0.23 -8.63
C ILE A 33 0.83 1.39 -7.87
N GLN A 34 1.38 2.37 -8.59
CA GLN A 34 1.97 3.56 -7.98
C GLN A 34 1.03 4.76 -8.08
N THR A 35 0.79 5.46 -6.97
CA THR A 35 0.17 6.78 -7.03
C THR A 35 1.10 7.81 -7.67
N THR A 36 0.56 8.89 -8.22
CA THR A 36 1.34 9.99 -8.82
C THR A 36 2.43 10.51 -7.88
N ASN A 37 2.15 10.60 -6.58
CA ASN A 37 3.14 11.05 -5.61
C ASN A 37 4.20 9.99 -5.32
N ALA A 38 3.91 8.69 -5.41
CA ALA A 38 4.90 7.63 -5.21
C ALA A 38 6.01 7.68 -6.25
N LYS A 39 5.69 8.02 -7.51
CA LYS A 39 6.66 8.18 -8.60
C LYS A 39 7.76 9.20 -8.31
N ARG A 40 7.49 10.17 -7.45
CA ARG A 40 8.47 11.21 -7.04
C ARG A 40 9.51 10.69 -6.05
N PHE A 41 9.25 9.54 -5.42
CA PHE A 41 10.17 8.90 -4.47
C PHE A 41 10.93 7.74 -5.10
N ILE A 42 10.24 6.90 -5.87
CA ILE A 42 10.83 5.73 -6.54
C ILE A 42 10.34 5.72 -7.99
N GLY A 43 11.27 5.65 -8.94
CA GLY A 43 10.94 5.49 -10.35
C GLY A 43 10.31 4.12 -10.64
N SER A 44 9.32 4.08 -11.54
CA SER A 44 8.59 2.87 -11.91
C SER A 44 9.52 1.76 -12.42
N ILE A 45 10.57 2.14 -13.15
CA ILE A 45 11.56 1.20 -13.70
C ILE A 45 12.20 0.31 -12.62
N THR A 46 12.29 0.80 -11.37
CA THR A 46 12.81 -0.01 -10.25
C THR A 46 11.88 -1.18 -9.95
N PHE A 47 10.58 -0.93 -9.88
CA PHE A 47 9.59 -1.97 -9.64
C PHE A 47 9.46 -2.92 -10.83
N GLU A 48 9.50 -2.41 -12.06
CA GLU A 48 9.49 -3.22 -13.28
C GLU A 48 10.68 -4.19 -13.30
N GLY A 49 11.87 -3.71 -12.95
CA GLY A 49 13.06 -4.55 -12.86
C GLY A 49 12.99 -5.61 -11.77
N LEU A 50 12.27 -5.35 -10.65
CA LEU A 50 12.13 -6.29 -9.54
C LEU A 50 11.04 -7.34 -9.79
N THR A 51 9.93 -6.95 -10.41
CA THR A 51 8.73 -7.79 -10.56
C THR A 51 8.63 -8.47 -11.93
N GLY A 52 9.31 -7.92 -12.93
CA GLY A 52 9.17 -8.33 -14.34
C GLY A 52 7.85 -7.87 -14.98
N ASN A 53 7.04 -7.08 -14.28
CA ASN A 53 5.75 -6.60 -14.73
C ASN A 53 5.76 -5.07 -14.90
N PRO A 54 5.02 -4.52 -15.89
CA PRO A 54 4.83 -3.07 -16.00
C PRO A 54 4.16 -2.51 -14.73
N VAL A 55 4.56 -1.31 -14.34
CA VAL A 55 3.92 -0.61 -13.22
C VAL A 55 2.70 0.15 -13.70
N LEU A 56 1.59 0.00 -12.99
CA LEU A 56 0.32 0.65 -13.33
C LEU A 56 0.20 2.01 -12.63
N HIS A 57 -0.34 2.99 -13.34
CA HIS A 57 -0.37 4.36 -12.86
C HIS A 57 -1.70 5.07 -13.01
N ASP A 58 -2.40 4.82 -14.12
CA ASP A 58 -3.57 5.57 -14.51
C ASP A 58 -4.77 4.65 -14.72
N THR A 59 -5.94 5.09 -14.28
CA THR A 59 -7.20 4.37 -14.45
C THR A 59 -7.60 4.27 -15.94
N PHE A 60 -7.05 5.14 -16.78
CA PHE A 60 -7.41 5.28 -18.20
C PHE A 60 -6.36 4.73 -19.16
N GLU A 61 -5.25 4.14 -18.68
CA GLU A 61 -4.25 3.49 -19.55
C GLU A 61 -4.82 2.26 -20.24
N ALA A 62 -5.67 1.48 -19.57
CA ALA A 62 -6.45 0.43 -20.21
C ALA A 62 -7.85 0.34 -19.60
N ALA A 63 -8.82 0.00 -20.44
CA ALA A 63 -10.22 -0.14 -19.99
C ALA A 63 -10.35 -1.27 -18.95
N MET A 64 -10.96 -0.97 -17.81
CA MET A 64 -11.30 -1.95 -16.76
C MET A 64 -10.11 -2.51 -15.96
N ASP A 65 -8.92 -1.93 -16.03
CA ASP A 65 -7.73 -2.40 -15.31
C ASP A 65 -7.95 -2.54 -13.80
N HIS A 66 -8.59 -1.56 -13.16
CA HIS A 66 -8.91 -1.60 -11.73
C HIS A 66 -9.75 -2.84 -11.36
N ILE A 67 -10.69 -3.27 -12.21
CA ILE A 67 -11.49 -4.47 -11.98
C ILE A 67 -10.68 -5.74 -12.21
N SER A 68 -9.88 -5.75 -13.30
CA SER A 68 -9.06 -6.90 -13.68
C SER A 68 -8.03 -7.22 -12.59
N TRP A 69 -7.34 -6.20 -12.09
CA TRP A 69 -6.33 -6.37 -11.05
C TRP A 69 -6.95 -6.65 -9.68
N ALA A 70 -8.09 -6.04 -9.36
CA ALA A 70 -8.84 -6.38 -8.15
C ALA A 70 -9.28 -7.85 -8.10
N LYS A 71 -9.63 -8.44 -9.25
CA LYS A 71 -10.01 -9.87 -9.37
C LYS A 71 -8.81 -10.81 -9.46
N TRP A 72 -7.68 -10.35 -10.03
CA TRP A 72 -6.46 -11.14 -10.16
C TRP A 72 -5.77 -11.34 -8.81
N ALA A 73 -5.93 -10.38 -7.88
CA ALA A 73 -5.28 -10.41 -6.60
C ALA A 73 -5.84 -11.50 -5.68
N ASP A 74 -4.96 -12.33 -5.16
CA ASP A 74 -5.25 -13.14 -3.97
C ASP A 74 -5.21 -12.28 -2.71
N ILE A 75 -4.41 -11.21 -2.73
CA ILE A 75 -4.28 -10.20 -1.66
C ILE A 75 -3.89 -8.83 -2.25
N LEU A 76 -4.44 -7.75 -1.69
CA LEU A 76 -4.04 -6.38 -1.99
C LEU A 76 -3.31 -5.78 -0.78
N VAL A 77 -2.09 -5.27 -0.99
CA VAL A 77 -1.26 -4.69 0.06
C VAL A 77 -1.00 -3.22 -0.27
N VAL A 78 -1.22 -2.30 0.67
CA VAL A 78 -0.85 -0.89 0.51
C VAL A 78 0.30 -0.57 1.45
N ALA A 79 1.50 -0.53 0.89
CA ALA A 79 2.74 -0.31 1.64
C ALA A 79 3.72 0.58 0.83
N PRO A 80 4.05 1.77 1.32
CA PRO A 80 3.48 2.44 2.48
C PRO A 80 2.07 2.98 2.19
N LEU A 81 1.22 3.08 3.24
CA LEU A 81 -0.04 3.82 3.19
C LEU A 81 0.18 5.23 3.77
N SER A 82 0.11 6.26 2.93
CA SER A 82 0.19 7.65 3.36
C SER A 82 -1.10 8.15 4.02
N ALA A 83 -1.01 9.21 4.83
CA ALA A 83 -2.19 9.86 5.43
C ALA A 83 -3.21 10.31 4.37
N ASN A 84 -2.74 10.77 3.19
CA ASN A 84 -3.60 11.15 2.09
C ASN A 84 -4.43 9.97 1.57
N THR A 85 -3.77 8.85 1.28
CA THR A 85 -4.47 7.65 0.76
C THR A 85 -5.36 7.02 1.84
N LEU A 86 -4.93 7.01 3.12
CA LEU A 86 -5.77 6.62 4.25
C LEU A 86 -7.08 7.42 4.27
N ALA A 87 -7.00 8.74 4.12
CA ALA A 87 -8.17 9.62 4.09
C ALA A 87 -9.08 9.31 2.89
N LYS A 88 -8.50 9.10 1.69
CA LYS A 88 -9.27 8.73 0.49
C LYS A 88 -10.07 7.45 0.71
N ILE A 89 -9.42 6.39 1.20
CA ILE A 89 -10.06 5.10 1.46
C ILE A 89 -11.19 5.27 2.50
N ALA A 90 -10.93 6.01 3.59
CA ALA A 90 -11.91 6.24 4.66
C ALA A 90 -13.17 6.98 4.19
N HIS A 91 -13.07 7.74 3.11
CA HIS A 91 -14.18 8.51 2.55
C HIS A 91 -14.68 7.99 1.20
N GLY A 92 -14.20 6.81 0.74
CA GLY A 92 -14.63 6.21 -0.52
C GLY A 92 -14.26 7.02 -1.76
N ILE A 93 -13.17 7.81 -1.70
CA ILE A 93 -12.69 8.61 -2.83
C ILE A 93 -11.89 7.70 -3.78
N CYS A 94 -12.35 7.60 -5.03
CA CYS A 94 -11.79 6.77 -6.09
C CYS A 94 -11.31 7.65 -7.25
N ASP A 95 -10.34 8.54 -6.99
CA ASP A 95 -9.84 9.53 -7.95
C ASP A 95 -8.49 9.15 -8.59
N ASP A 96 -7.96 7.98 -8.23
CA ASP A 96 -6.77 7.37 -8.82
C ASP A 96 -6.92 5.85 -8.97
N LEU A 97 -6.04 5.22 -9.74
CA LEU A 97 -6.11 3.78 -10.00
C LEU A 97 -6.07 2.95 -8.72
N LEU A 98 -5.21 3.31 -7.74
CA LEU A 98 -5.07 2.54 -6.51
C LEU A 98 -6.36 2.59 -5.67
N SER A 99 -6.88 3.79 -5.42
CA SER A 99 -8.10 3.97 -4.63
C SER A 99 -9.31 3.32 -5.30
N THR A 100 -9.39 3.39 -6.63
CA THR A 100 -10.42 2.71 -7.42
C THR A 100 -10.29 1.18 -7.35
N THR A 101 -9.07 0.64 -7.46
CA THR A 101 -8.82 -0.81 -7.33
C THR A 101 -9.18 -1.31 -5.93
N ILE A 102 -8.81 -0.58 -4.87
CA ILE A 102 -9.18 -0.90 -3.49
C ILE A 102 -10.71 -1.00 -3.35
N CYS A 103 -11.42 -0.02 -3.90
CA CYS A 103 -12.89 0.02 -3.84
C CYS A 103 -13.54 -1.13 -4.65
N ALA A 104 -12.90 -1.54 -5.76
CA ALA A 104 -13.38 -2.62 -6.62
C ALA A 104 -12.97 -4.03 -6.15
N THR A 105 -12.11 -4.13 -5.13
CA THR A 105 -11.59 -5.42 -4.64
C THR A 105 -12.71 -6.26 -4.03
N PRO A 106 -12.88 -7.54 -4.47
CA PRO A 106 -13.89 -8.44 -3.95
C PRO A 106 -13.81 -8.59 -2.42
N LYS A 107 -14.96 -8.87 -1.79
CA LYS A 107 -15.05 -8.96 -0.33
C LYS A 107 -14.16 -10.07 0.24
N GLU A 108 -13.98 -11.13 -0.52
CA GLU A 108 -13.20 -12.32 -0.16
C GLU A 108 -11.69 -12.08 -0.22
N THR A 109 -11.24 -11.13 -1.04
CA THR A 109 -9.82 -10.80 -1.17
C THR A 109 -9.37 -9.89 -0.02
N PRO A 110 -8.46 -10.31 0.85
CA PRO A 110 -7.95 -9.48 1.95
C PRO A 110 -7.24 -8.22 1.43
N ILE A 111 -7.39 -7.13 2.17
CA ILE A 111 -6.69 -5.87 1.90
C ILE A 111 -5.87 -5.50 3.14
N VAL A 112 -4.56 -5.51 3.00
CA VAL A 112 -3.61 -5.17 4.08
C VAL A 112 -3.16 -3.73 3.94
N LEU A 113 -3.35 -2.95 4.99
CA LEU A 113 -2.98 -1.54 5.06
C LEU A 113 -1.79 -1.35 6.01
N CYS A 114 -0.68 -0.80 5.48
CA CYS A 114 0.58 -0.59 6.21
C CYS A 114 0.90 0.91 6.30
N PRO A 115 0.37 1.64 7.29
CA PRO A 115 0.57 3.08 7.42
C PRO A 115 2.05 3.43 7.65
N ALA A 116 2.49 4.54 7.01
CA ALA A 116 3.79 5.13 7.29
C ALA A 116 3.74 6.65 7.07
N MET A 117 4.11 7.40 8.11
CA MET A 117 4.11 8.87 8.10
C MET A 117 4.90 9.42 9.29
N ASN A 118 5.12 10.72 9.32
CA ASN A 118 5.68 11.39 10.50
C ASN A 118 4.80 11.15 11.75
N THR A 119 5.39 11.08 12.93
CA THR A 119 4.69 10.81 14.20
C THR A 119 3.54 11.78 14.45
N HIS A 120 3.75 13.09 14.26
CA HIS A 120 2.68 14.08 14.44
C HIS A 120 1.53 13.90 13.45
N MET A 121 1.84 13.45 12.23
CA MET A 121 0.79 13.10 11.25
C MET A 121 0.04 11.84 11.68
N TRP A 122 0.75 10.85 12.23
CA TRP A 122 0.12 9.63 12.75
C TRP A 122 -0.79 9.91 13.93
N GLU A 123 -0.33 10.70 14.89
CA GLU A 123 -1.08 11.08 16.08
C GLU A 123 -2.17 12.14 15.82
N HIS A 124 -2.19 12.74 14.63
CA HIS A 124 -3.14 13.79 14.30
C HIS A 124 -4.59 13.29 14.43
N PRO A 125 -5.48 14.05 15.10
CA PRO A 125 -6.86 13.59 15.36
C PRO A 125 -7.63 13.16 14.11
N LEU A 126 -7.42 13.84 12.97
CA LEU A 126 -8.08 13.47 11.71
C LEU A 126 -7.52 12.18 11.12
N THR A 127 -6.22 11.90 11.29
CA THR A 127 -5.61 10.63 10.86
C THR A 127 -6.17 9.47 11.71
N GLN A 128 -6.22 9.65 13.03
CA GLN A 128 -6.79 8.66 13.93
C GLN A 128 -8.29 8.43 13.71
N ARG A 129 -9.04 9.48 13.40
CA ARG A 129 -10.44 9.37 13.00
C ARG A 129 -10.60 8.52 11.73
N ASN A 130 -9.82 8.79 10.69
CA ASN A 130 -9.87 8.03 9.44
C ASN A 130 -9.49 6.55 9.65
N LEU A 131 -8.47 6.29 10.49
CA LEU A 131 -8.10 4.94 10.89
C LEU A 131 -9.26 4.21 11.56
N ASN A 132 -9.94 4.86 12.51
CA ASN A 132 -11.07 4.26 13.23
C ASN A 132 -12.26 4.00 12.30
N ILE A 133 -12.58 4.93 11.38
CA ILE A 133 -13.62 4.70 10.35
C ILE A 133 -13.34 3.39 9.59
N LEU A 134 -12.10 3.16 9.15
CA LEU A 134 -11.75 1.95 8.41
C LEU A 134 -11.74 0.69 9.28
N LYS A 135 -11.27 0.78 10.52
CA LYS A 135 -11.31 -0.34 11.48
C LYS A 135 -12.72 -0.81 11.77
N ASP A 136 -13.65 0.12 11.90
CA ASP A 136 -15.07 -0.19 12.16
C ASP A 136 -15.74 -0.94 11.02
N THR A 137 -15.25 -0.79 9.78
CA THR A 137 -15.77 -1.54 8.62
C THR A 137 -15.44 -3.04 8.69
N LYS A 138 -14.40 -3.43 9.44
CA LYS A 138 -13.86 -4.81 9.47
C LYS A 138 -13.51 -5.36 8.09
N ARG A 139 -13.20 -4.46 7.15
CA ARG A 139 -12.86 -4.80 5.76
C ARG A 139 -11.36 -4.96 5.54
N PHE A 140 -10.56 -4.34 6.40
CA PHE A 140 -9.13 -4.16 6.22
C PHE A 140 -8.33 -4.85 7.32
N GLU A 141 -7.24 -5.48 6.92
CA GLU A 141 -6.21 -5.99 7.80
C GLU A 141 -5.11 -4.92 7.99
N TRP A 142 -4.42 -4.95 9.12
CA TRP A 142 -3.51 -3.88 9.50
C TRP A 142 -2.15 -4.38 9.92
N VAL A 143 -1.10 -3.87 9.30
CA VAL A 143 0.25 -3.92 9.84
C VAL A 143 0.60 -2.51 10.30
N LEU A 144 0.49 -2.27 11.60
CA LEU A 144 0.61 -0.94 12.18
C LEU A 144 2.04 -0.39 12.07
N PRO A 145 2.21 0.95 12.07
CA PRO A 145 3.53 1.57 12.05
C PRO A 145 4.31 1.25 13.32
N VAL A 146 5.63 1.16 13.17
CA VAL A 146 6.54 0.86 14.27
C VAL A 146 7.23 2.13 14.78
N GLU A 147 7.69 2.08 16.04
CA GLU A 147 8.55 3.11 16.61
C GLU A 147 9.97 2.95 16.05
N LYS A 148 10.50 4.00 15.44
CA LYS A 148 11.89 4.08 14.99
C LYS A 148 12.31 5.52 14.76
N ARG A 149 13.60 5.71 14.49
CA ARG A 149 14.10 7.00 14.00
C ARG A 149 13.54 7.27 12.61
N LEU A 150 12.77 8.33 12.48
CA LEU A 150 12.14 8.75 11.23
C LEU A 150 13.11 9.60 10.37
N ALA A 151 12.77 9.80 9.10
CA ALA A 151 13.58 10.58 8.18
C ALA A 151 13.73 12.06 8.60
N CYS A 152 12.81 12.60 9.39
CA CYS A 152 12.92 13.95 9.98
C CYS A 152 13.92 14.02 11.14
N GLY A 153 14.45 12.89 11.61
CA GLY A 153 15.36 12.80 12.74
C GLY A 153 14.72 12.48 14.08
N ASP A 154 13.41 12.61 14.19
CA ASP A 154 12.65 12.30 15.41
C ASP A 154 12.57 10.80 15.64
N VAL A 155 12.44 10.39 16.90
CA VAL A 155 12.12 9.02 17.30
C VAL A 155 10.68 8.97 17.73
N GLY A 156 9.91 8.08 17.12
CA GLY A 156 8.49 7.92 17.43
C GLY A 156 7.79 6.94 16.52
N VAL A 157 6.51 6.69 16.79
CA VAL A 157 5.67 5.79 16.02
C VAL A 157 5.29 6.48 14.68
N GLY A 158 5.49 5.77 13.58
CA GLY A 158 5.15 6.29 12.24
C GLY A 158 5.96 5.64 11.12
N GLY A 159 6.98 4.87 11.47
CA GLY A 159 7.78 4.15 10.49
C GLY A 159 7.04 2.95 9.92
N LEU A 160 7.21 2.68 8.61
CA LEU A 160 6.72 1.45 8.00
C LEU A 160 7.31 0.23 8.73
N ALA A 161 6.49 -0.76 9.03
CA ALA A 161 6.92 -2.07 9.50
C ALA A 161 7.95 -2.68 8.55
N ASP A 162 8.68 -3.66 9.00
CA ASP A 162 9.67 -4.27 8.12
C ASP A 162 9.00 -5.07 6.99
N PRO A 163 9.54 -4.99 5.75
CA PRO A 163 8.95 -5.67 4.60
C PRO A 163 8.79 -7.17 4.79
N SER A 164 9.72 -7.81 5.53
CA SER A 164 9.62 -9.23 5.90
C SER A 164 8.42 -9.53 6.79
N ASP A 165 8.15 -8.66 7.78
CA ASP A 165 7.02 -8.84 8.69
C ASP A 165 5.69 -8.62 7.96
N ILE A 166 5.65 -7.64 7.03
CA ILE A 166 4.48 -7.42 6.17
C ILE A 166 4.21 -8.64 5.31
N LEU A 167 5.24 -9.22 4.68
CA LEU A 167 5.09 -10.41 3.84
C LEU A 167 4.63 -11.61 4.65
N GLN A 168 5.27 -11.87 5.80
CA GLN A 168 4.89 -12.96 6.70
C GLN A 168 3.42 -12.82 7.15
N PHE A 169 2.98 -11.61 7.46
CA PHE A 169 1.58 -11.35 7.80
C PHE A 169 0.66 -11.69 6.63
N CYS A 170 1.00 -11.27 5.41
CA CYS A 170 0.20 -11.59 4.21
C CYS A 170 0.12 -13.11 3.96
N GLU A 171 1.19 -13.85 4.21
CA GLU A 171 1.25 -15.32 4.05
C GLU A 171 0.42 -16.07 5.11
N SER A 172 0.06 -15.40 6.21
CA SER A 172 -0.74 -15.98 7.31
C SER A 172 -2.26 -15.80 7.15
N LEU A 173 -2.70 -15.00 6.17
CA LEU A 173 -4.13 -14.76 5.88
C LEU A 173 -4.70 -15.78 4.93
#